data_ed139f0ec4f5fe2b618157ca54173066
#
_entry.id   ed139f0ec4f5fe2b618157ca54173066
#
_cell.length_a   1.000
_cell.length_b   1.000
_cell.length_c   1.000
_cell.angle_alpha   90.00
_cell.angle_beta   90.00
_cell.angle_gamma   90.00
#
_symmetry.space_group_name_H-M   'P 1'
#
loop_
_entity.id
_entity.type
_entity.pdbx_description
1 polymer ?
#
loop_
_entity_poly.entity_id
_entity_poly.type
_entity_poly.pdbx_seq_one_letter_code
_entity_poly.pdbx_strand_id
1 'polypeptide(L)'
;MELWNKNCEKLFFINSKSFASPNQLFYRTDDGRYVAYWPKRYSGKKSTLQARNSLIGNFTEKWVSDLFNSLINDKNLFVVEQARIPAIGITSRSPADIVIATSNKKILKASEVKLICEVKMSLVWNWEYNPILDCVREIGDFRTHQGRPSFTRSDSILKAIGKCIDIRVSNLESTKIPIVVVGNAPLSNGFSKKADYLKSAGLIQGFWSLNPFPLNHGNTRKTTPNGGYYRFDSADELKIHLNQLFNRDLNFFSGMESPRNLGKLIEIANMQETYEKKGLKFINLLKGA
;
A
#
# COMPACT_ATOMS: atom_id res chain seq x y z
N MET A 1 -10.96 0.25 15.58
CA MET A 1 -10.19 1.45 15.14
C MET A 1 -10.85 2.01 13.89
N GLU A 2 -10.95 3.33 13.73
CA GLU A 2 -11.48 3.96 12.52
C GLU A 2 -10.47 3.92 11.38
N LEU A 3 -10.97 3.98 10.13
CA LEU A 3 -10.13 4.16 8.96
C LEU A 3 -9.54 5.58 8.92
N TRP A 4 -8.55 5.80 8.04
CA TRP A 4 -7.86 7.08 7.90
C TRP A 4 -8.82 8.24 7.64
N ASN A 5 -8.64 9.32 8.39
CA ASN A 5 -9.49 10.51 8.31
C ASN A 5 -8.69 11.78 8.70
N LYS A 6 -9.35 12.93 8.73
CA LYS A 6 -8.74 14.22 9.11
C LYS A 6 -8.15 14.22 10.52
N ASN A 7 -8.76 13.51 11.45
CA ASN A 7 -8.25 13.44 12.81
C ASN A 7 -6.89 12.71 12.88
N CYS A 8 -6.68 11.71 12.02
CA CYS A 8 -5.39 11.03 11.91
C CYS A 8 -4.27 12.01 11.47
N GLU A 9 -4.55 12.87 10.48
CA GLU A 9 -3.57 13.87 10.02
C GLU A 9 -3.37 15.00 11.03
N LYS A 10 -4.44 15.42 11.71
CA LYS A 10 -4.32 16.39 12.81
C LYS A 10 -3.43 15.84 13.93
N LEU A 11 -3.64 14.57 14.30
CA LEU A 11 -2.83 13.88 15.30
C LEU A 11 -1.36 13.77 14.88
N PHE A 12 -1.10 13.49 13.60
CA PHE A 12 0.27 13.52 13.06
C PHE A 12 0.96 14.85 13.35
N PHE A 13 0.31 15.99 13.05
CA PHE A 13 0.91 17.30 13.30
C PHE A 13 1.08 17.59 14.80
N ILE A 14 0.11 17.24 15.64
CA ILE A 14 0.20 17.41 17.09
C ILE A 14 1.42 16.64 17.63
N ASN A 15 1.56 15.37 17.26
CA ASN A 15 2.66 14.53 17.72
C ASN A 15 4.02 15.03 17.16
N SER A 16 4.07 15.42 15.90
CA SER A 16 5.32 15.83 15.26
C SER A 16 5.87 17.14 15.77
N LYS A 17 5.05 18.04 16.31
CA LYS A 17 5.49 19.31 16.90
C LYS A 17 6.37 19.13 18.14
N SER A 18 6.29 17.99 18.81
CA SER A 18 7.15 17.71 19.97
C SER A 18 8.63 17.51 19.60
N PHE A 19 8.95 17.22 18.34
CA PHE A 19 10.32 16.92 17.89
C PHE A 19 10.71 17.58 16.54
N ALA A 20 9.81 18.34 15.93
CA ALA A 20 10.06 19.05 14.68
C ALA A 20 9.49 20.47 14.72
N SER A 21 10.28 21.44 14.25
CA SER A 21 9.84 22.83 14.20
C SER A 21 8.77 23.06 13.10
N PRO A 22 7.98 24.15 13.19
CA PRO A 22 7.03 24.49 12.14
C PRO A 22 7.64 24.57 10.74
N ASN A 23 8.86 25.09 10.60
CA ASN A 23 9.55 25.18 9.32
C ASN A 23 9.96 23.81 8.74
N GLN A 24 10.04 22.76 9.57
CA GLN A 24 10.28 21.38 9.13
C GLN A 24 8.98 20.65 8.76
N LEU A 25 7.84 21.10 9.28
CA LEU A 25 6.53 20.47 9.07
C LEU A 25 5.68 21.17 8.01
N PHE A 26 5.83 22.49 7.87
CA PHE A 26 5.01 23.33 6.97
C PHE A 26 5.86 24.15 6.02
N TYR A 27 5.34 24.38 4.84
CA TYR A 27 5.87 25.39 3.93
C TYR A 27 5.48 26.77 4.43
N ARG A 28 6.40 27.72 4.37
CA ARG A 28 6.10 29.13 4.64
C ARG A 28 5.89 29.84 3.31
N THR A 29 4.70 30.40 3.12
CA THR A 29 4.34 31.21 1.95
C THR A 29 4.94 32.63 2.05
N ASP A 30 4.96 33.38 0.95
CA ASP A 30 5.53 34.72 0.91
C ASP A 30 4.74 35.72 1.80
N ASP A 31 3.46 35.45 2.03
CA ASP A 31 2.59 36.18 2.97
C ASP A 31 2.74 35.71 4.44
N GLY A 32 3.70 34.82 4.70
CA GLY A 32 4.06 34.37 6.06
C GLY A 32 3.22 33.22 6.62
N ARG A 33 2.28 32.66 5.87
CA ARG A 33 1.44 31.53 6.32
C ARG A 33 2.23 30.22 6.31
N TYR A 34 1.91 29.34 7.26
CA TYR A 34 2.48 28.00 7.33
C TYR A 34 1.45 26.97 6.81
N VAL A 35 1.72 26.35 5.67
CA VAL A 35 0.79 25.42 4.99
C VAL A 35 1.43 24.05 4.75
N ALA A 36 0.65 22.98 4.87
CA ALA A 36 1.13 21.62 4.63
C ALA A 36 1.47 21.38 3.16
N TYR A 37 0.74 21.99 2.26
CA TYR A 37 1.00 21.97 0.81
C TYR A 37 0.84 23.37 0.20
N TRP A 38 1.61 23.65 -0.84
CA TRP A 38 1.47 24.88 -1.62
C TRP A 38 0.04 24.97 -2.18
N PRO A 39 -0.67 26.10 -1.96
CA PRO A 39 -1.97 26.33 -2.57
C PRO A 39 -1.91 26.18 -4.08
N LYS A 40 -3.02 25.77 -4.73
CA LYS A 40 -3.01 25.43 -6.15
C LYS A 40 -2.52 26.56 -7.06
N ARG A 41 -2.80 27.81 -6.68
CA ARG A 41 -2.41 29.03 -7.44
C ARG A 41 -1.11 29.68 -6.95
N TYR A 42 -0.42 29.06 -5.98
CA TYR A 42 0.82 29.63 -5.48
C TYR A 42 1.92 29.55 -6.53
N SER A 43 2.53 30.69 -6.86
CA SER A 43 3.60 30.86 -7.85
C SER A 43 4.94 31.30 -7.25
N GLY A 44 5.01 31.53 -5.94
CA GLY A 44 6.23 31.93 -5.24
C GLY A 44 7.32 30.85 -5.18
N LYS A 45 8.42 31.15 -4.51
CA LYS A 45 9.55 30.23 -4.34
C LYS A 45 9.09 28.97 -3.56
N LYS A 46 9.44 27.79 -4.09
CA LYS A 46 9.08 26.51 -3.49
C LYS A 46 10.31 25.81 -2.89
N SER A 47 10.09 25.14 -1.78
CA SER A 47 11.08 24.29 -1.11
C SER A 47 10.55 22.88 -0.98
N THR A 48 11.37 21.96 -0.47
CA THR A 48 10.97 20.59 -0.13
C THR A 48 11.12 20.35 1.37
N LEU A 49 10.20 19.62 1.96
CA LEU A 49 10.21 19.27 3.38
C LEU A 49 10.57 17.78 3.54
N GLN A 50 11.86 17.45 3.40
CA GLN A 50 12.34 16.06 3.50
C GLN A 50 12.07 15.45 4.86
N ALA A 51 12.32 16.20 5.95
CA ALA A 51 12.07 15.75 7.32
C ALA A 51 10.59 15.33 7.51
N ARG A 52 9.64 16.18 7.08
CA ARG A 52 8.22 15.87 7.16
C ARG A 52 7.86 14.60 6.39
N ASN A 53 8.44 14.40 5.20
CA ASN A 53 8.15 13.21 4.39
C ASN A 53 8.58 11.92 5.09
N SER A 54 9.69 11.93 5.79
CA SER A 54 10.12 10.80 6.63
C SER A 54 9.19 10.60 7.82
N LEU A 55 8.83 11.68 8.52
CA LEU A 55 7.96 11.62 9.69
C LEU A 55 6.56 11.07 9.35
N ILE A 56 5.95 11.53 8.26
CA ILE A 56 4.63 11.02 7.83
C ILE A 56 4.71 9.56 7.39
N GLY A 57 5.81 9.14 6.75
CA GLY A 57 6.06 7.75 6.41
C GLY A 57 6.00 6.86 7.65
N ASN A 58 6.84 7.15 8.65
CA ASN A 58 6.89 6.40 9.90
C ASN A 58 5.55 6.40 10.66
N PHE A 59 4.89 7.57 10.70
CA PHE A 59 3.57 7.68 11.35
C PHE A 59 2.52 6.81 10.67
N THR A 60 2.46 6.81 9.34
CA THR A 60 1.47 6.04 8.59
C THR A 60 1.75 4.55 8.61
N GLU A 61 3.01 4.12 8.59
CA GLU A 61 3.37 2.71 8.77
C GLU A 61 2.92 2.22 10.15
N LYS A 62 3.23 2.96 11.22
CA LYS A 62 2.77 2.63 12.56
C LYS A 62 1.24 2.60 12.66
N TRP A 63 0.56 3.58 12.08
CA TRP A 63 -0.90 3.64 12.07
C TRP A 63 -1.53 2.42 11.35
N VAL A 64 -0.98 2.01 10.19
CA VAL A 64 -1.44 0.81 9.47
C VAL A 64 -1.19 -0.45 10.29
N SER A 65 -0.04 -0.53 10.96
CA SER A 65 0.28 -1.63 11.87
C SER A 65 -0.75 -1.75 12.99
N ASP A 66 -1.08 -0.65 13.65
CA ASP A 66 -2.06 -0.62 14.74
C ASP A 66 -3.48 -0.96 14.24
N LEU A 67 -3.85 -0.47 13.06
CA LEU A 67 -5.12 -0.83 12.42
C LEU A 67 -5.19 -2.34 12.15
N PHE A 68 -4.18 -2.93 11.52
CA PHE A 68 -4.17 -4.36 11.23
C PHE A 68 -4.18 -5.21 12.50
N ASN A 69 -3.42 -4.82 13.53
CA ASN A 69 -3.48 -5.47 14.84
C ASN A 69 -4.90 -5.46 15.44
N SER A 70 -5.65 -4.36 15.26
CA SER A 70 -7.02 -4.26 15.76
C SER A 70 -8.02 -5.13 14.99
N LEU A 71 -7.71 -5.50 13.74
CA LEU A 71 -8.59 -6.28 12.87
C LEU A 71 -8.33 -7.79 12.90
N ILE A 72 -7.11 -8.19 13.25
CA ILE A 72 -6.70 -9.59 13.30
C ILE A 72 -7.17 -10.21 14.61
N ASN A 73 -8.12 -11.14 14.52
CA ASN A 73 -8.66 -11.85 15.69
C ASN A 73 -7.95 -13.19 15.96
N ASP A 74 -7.15 -13.68 15.01
CA ASP A 74 -6.41 -14.92 15.16
C ASP A 74 -5.18 -14.70 16.05
N LYS A 75 -5.14 -15.34 17.22
CA LYS A 75 -4.04 -15.26 18.19
C LYS A 75 -2.70 -15.82 17.66
N ASN A 76 -2.75 -16.54 16.55
CA ASN A 76 -1.56 -17.09 15.89
C ASN A 76 -1.01 -16.18 14.78
N LEU A 77 -1.61 -15.00 14.56
CA LEU A 77 -1.14 -14.03 13.58
C LEU A 77 -0.63 -12.77 14.27
N PHE A 78 0.49 -12.28 13.76
CA PHE A 78 1.19 -11.10 14.27
C PHE A 78 1.41 -10.10 13.14
N VAL A 79 1.28 -8.82 13.45
CA VAL A 79 1.67 -7.73 12.55
C VAL A 79 3.11 -7.33 12.88
N VAL A 80 4.00 -7.48 11.92
CA VAL A 80 5.44 -7.23 12.08
C VAL A 80 5.85 -6.06 11.20
N GLU A 81 6.25 -4.95 11.81
CA GLU A 81 6.80 -3.78 11.13
C GLU A 81 8.26 -4.01 10.75
N GLN A 82 8.71 -3.45 9.60
CA GLN A 82 10.08 -3.48 9.14
C GLN A 82 10.67 -4.91 9.13
N ALA A 83 9.86 -5.88 8.69
CA ALA A 83 10.23 -7.29 8.66
C ALA A 83 11.26 -7.58 7.56
N ARG A 84 12.13 -8.55 7.84
CA ARG A 84 13.13 -9.07 6.90
C ARG A 84 12.77 -10.51 6.55
N ILE A 85 12.83 -10.85 5.26
CA ILE A 85 12.54 -12.19 4.74
C ILE A 85 13.61 -12.49 3.69
N PRO A 86 14.85 -12.85 4.11
CA PRO A 86 15.99 -12.97 3.21
C PRO A 86 15.76 -13.93 2.03
N ALA A 87 15.00 -15.00 2.26
CA ALA A 87 14.66 -15.99 1.24
C ALA A 87 13.95 -15.41 0.01
N ILE A 88 13.26 -14.27 0.14
CA ILE A 88 12.54 -13.59 -0.95
C ILE A 88 13.05 -12.16 -1.19
N GLY A 89 14.33 -11.90 -0.92
CA GLY A 89 15.00 -10.64 -1.24
C GLY A 89 14.69 -9.47 -0.29
N ILE A 90 13.88 -9.66 0.75
CA ILE A 90 13.55 -8.60 1.72
C ILE A 90 14.62 -8.56 2.81
N THR A 91 15.54 -7.61 2.71
CA THR A 91 16.73 -7.50 3.54
C THR A 91 16.69 -6.30 4.50
N SER A 92 17.74 -6.10 5.27
CA SER A 92 17.89 -4.93 6.16
C SER A 92 17.98 -3.59 5.40
N ARG A 93 18.39 -3.61 4.12
CA ARG A 93 18.47 -2.40 3.29
C ARG A 93 17.11 -1.97 2.73
N SER A 94 16.19 -2.94 2.55
CA SER A 94 14.84 -2.71 2.06
C SER A 94 13.89 -3.67 2.76
N PRO A 95 13.58 -3.45 4.04
CA PRO A 95 12.63 -4.28 4.77
C PRO A 95 11.22 -4.10 4.22
N ALA A 96 10.33 -5.03 4.51
CA ALA A 96 8.90 -4.86 4.25
C ALA A 96 8.31 -3.88 5.26
N ASP A 97 7.51 -2.93 4.81
CA ASP A 97 6.91 -1.93 5.70
C ASP A 97 6.09 -2.64 6.79
N ILE A 98 5.19 -3.54 6.38
CA ILE A 98 4.36 -4.34 7.29
C ILE A 98 4.21 -5.76 6.71
N VAL A 99 4.31 -6.74 7.60
CA VAL A 99 4.05 -8.16 7.29
C VAL A 99 3.06 -8.72 8.31
N ILE A 100 2.09 -9.49 7.83
CA ILE A 100 1.27 -10.34 8.70
C ILE A 100 1.84 -11.76 8.63
N ALA A 101 2.20 -12.33 9.76
CA ALA A 101 2.91 -13.60 9.85
C ALA A 101 2.46 -14.46 11.03
N THR A 102 2.81 -15.74 11.01
CA THR A 102 2.60 -16.68 12.12
C THR A 102 3.68 -16.58 13.22
N SER A 103 4.61 -15.63 13.07
CA SER A 103 5.69 -15.37 14.03
C SER A 103 5.82 -13.85 14.23
N ASN A 104 6.15 -13.41 15.43
CA ASN A 104 6.38 -12.00 15.79
C ASN A 104 7.85 -11.57 15.65
N LYS A 105 8.72 -12.41 15.09
CA LYS A 105 10.12 -12.10 14.89
C LYS A 105 10.31 -11.07 13.77
N LYS A 106 11.36 -10.25 13.88
CA LYS A 106 11.74 -9.30 12.81
C LYS A 106 12.36 -9.98 11.58
N ILE A 107 12.93 -11.17 11.74
CA ILE A 107 13.46 -11.99 10.65
C ILE A 107 12.55 -13.21 10.53
N LEU A 108 11.90 -13.34 9.38
CA LEU A 108 10.89 -14.35 9.11
C LEU A 108 11.35 -15.32 8.03
N LYS A 109 10.85 -16.55 8.09
CA LYS A 109 10.88 -17.49 6.97
C LYS A 109 9.74 -17.15 6.02
N ALA A 110 9.88 -17.42 4.72
CA ALA A 110 8.83 -17.18 3.73
C ALA A 110 7.54 -17.96 4.08
N SER A 111 7.66 -19.17 4.63
CA SER A 111 6.53 -20.00 5.08
C SER A 111 5.73 -19.42 6.25
N GLU A 112 6.32 -18.52 7.03
CA GLU A 112 5.65 -17.84 8.15
C GLU A 112 4.79 -16.65 7.69
N VAL A 113 5.00 -16.17 6.44
CA VAL A 113 4.38 -14.95 5.92
C VAL A 113 3.00 -15.24 5.35
N LYS A 114 2.00 -14.49 5.80
CA LYS A 114 0.61 -14.55 5.31
C LYS A 114 0.24 -13.39 4.40
N LEU A 115 0.87 -12.23 4.56
CA LEU A 115 0.66 -11.04 3.74
C LEU A 115 1.85 -10.10 3.85
N ILE A 116 2.28 -9.54 2.72
CA ILE A 116 3.20 -8.40 2.67
C ILE A 116 2.40 -7.16 2.29
N CYS A 117 2.58 -6.07 3.04
CA CYS A 117 1.93 -4.80 2.81
C CYS A 117 2.97 -3.70 2.62
N GLU A 118 2.96 -3.08 1.45
CA GLU A 118 3.76 -1.91 1.12
C GLU A 118 2.93 -0.65 1.37
N VAL A 119 3.37 0.22 2.26
CA VAL A 119 2.63 1.42 2.68
C VAL A 119 3.03 2.62 1.84
N LYS A 120 2.05 3.27 1.21
CA LYS A 120 2.23 4.49 0.40
C LYS A 120 1.20 5.55 0.79
N MET A 121 1.10 5.80 2.09
CA MET A 121 0.23 6.84 2.64
C MET A 121 0.98 8.17 2.77
N SER A 122 0.24 9.27 2.81
CA SER A 122 0.76 10.62 3.00
C SER A 122 -0.34 11.54 3.53
N LEU A 123 -0.04 12.81 3.76
CA LEU A 123 -1.08 13.80 4.02
C LEU A 123 -1.98 13.94 2.80
N VAL A 124 -3.30 13.92 3.00
CA VAL A 124 -4.30 14.06 1.93
C VAL A 124 -4.86 15.48 1.90
N TRP A 125 -5.11 16.04 3.08
CA TRP A 125 -5.66 17.38 3.22
C TRP A 125 -4.55 18.43 3.34
N ASN A 126 -4.88 19.66 2.99
CA ASN A 126 -4.04 20.82 3.25
C ASN A 126 -4.33 21.38 4.63
N TRP A 127 -3.29 21.60 5.39
CA TRP A 127 -3.36 22.10 6.76
C TRP A 127 -2.63 23.42 6.86
N GLU A 128 -3.17 24.34 7.63
CA GLU A 128 -2.53 25.59 8.02
C GLU A 128 -2.20 25.56 9.50
N TYR A 129 -0.98 25.92 9.84
CA TYR A 129 -0.56 26.09 11.22
C TYR A 129 -0.57 27.56 11.60
N ASN A 130 -1.23 27.85 12.74
CA ASN A 130 -1.23 29.17 13.33
C ASN A 130 -0.20 29.20 14.49
N PRO A 131 0.90 29.95 14.38
CA PRO A 131 1.93 29.97 15.42
C PRO A 131 1.50 30.73 16.70
N ILE A 132 0.52 31.63 16.63
CA ILE A 132 0.03 32.40 17.79
C ILE A 132 -0.87 31.49 18.65
N LEU A 133 -1.75 30.72 18.02
CA LEU A 133 -2.69 29.84 18.71
C LEU A 133 -2.12 28.42 18.91
N ASP A 134 -0.92 28.15 18.41
CA ASP A 134 -0.28 26.83 18.37
C ASP A 134 -1.19 25.70 17.88
N CYS A 135 -2.01 25.96 16.87
CA CYS A 135 -2.97 25.00 16.37
C CYS A 135 -2.89 24.79 14.84
N VAL A 136 -3.38 23.64 14.40
CA VAL A 136 -3.54 23.33 12.98
C VAL A 136 -5.01 23.29 12.61
N ARG A 137 -5.34 23.84 11.43
CA ARG A 137 -6.68 23.77 10.85
C ARG A 137 -6.62 23.25 9.42
N GLU A 138 -7.60 22.48 9.02
CA GLU A 138 -7.75 22.05 7.62
C GLU A 138 -8.23 23.23 6.78
N ILE A 139 -7.59 23.41 5.61
CA ILE A 139 -7.88 24.47 4.65
C ILE A 139 -8.27 23.95 3.26
N GLY A 140 -8.41 22.66 3.09
CA GLY A 140 -8.90 22.06 1.86
C GLY A 140 -8.40 20.63 1.63
N ASP A 141 -9.04 19.93 0.71
CA ASP A 141 -8.66 18.58 0.28
C ASP A 141 -7.55 18.61 -0.80
N PHE A 142 -7.15 17.40 -1.28
CA PHE A 142 -6.06 17.28 -2.26
C PHE A 142 -6.32 17.96 -3.63
N ARG A 143 -7.54 18.41 -3.91
CA ARG A 143 -7.85 19.17 -5.12
C ARG A 143 -7.51 20.65 -5.00
N THR A 144 -7.33 21.15 -3.78
CA THR A 144 -7.10 22.58 -3.49
C THR A 144 -5.63 22.96 -3.43
N HIS A 145 -4.72 21.99 -3.45
CA HIS A 145 -3.27 22.22 -3.34
C HIS A 145 -2.47 21.52 -4.45
N GLN A 146 -1.18 21.85 -4.56
CA GLN A 146 -0.29 21.31 -5.60
C GLN A 146 0.28 19.93 -5.26
N GLY A 147 0.21 19.50 -4.02
CA GLY A 147 0.67 18.18 -3.59
C GLY A 147 -0.15 17.06 -4.24
N ARG A 148 0.52 15.95 -4.51
CA ARG A 148 -0.10 14.72 -5.01
C ARG A 148 0.05 13.63 -3.97
N PRO A 149 -0.95 13.41 -3.09
CA PRO A 149 -0.84 12.45 -2.01
C PRO A 149 -0.94 11.01 -2.50
N SER A 150 -0.21 10.10 -1.84
CA SER A 150 -0.37 8.65 -1.95
C SER A 150 -0.53 8.17 -3.41
N PHE A 151 -1.63 7.51 -3.75
CA PHE A 151 -1.91 6.95 -5.09
C PHE A 151 -2.23 7.97 -6.18
N THR A 152 -2.32 9.27 -5.88
CA THR A 152 -2.37 10.29 -6.91
C THR A 152 -1.00 10.59 -7.51
N ARG A 153 0.10 10.12 -6.87
CA ARG A 153 1.49 10.38 -7.23
C ARG A 153 2.09 9.19 -7.99
N SER A 154 2.40 9.38 -9.26
CA SER A 154 2.86 8.33 -10.17
C SER A 154 4.16 7.65 -9.70
N ASP A 155 5.15 8.42 -9.25
CA ASP A 155 6.44 7.87 -8.80
C ASP A 155 6.29 7.01 -7.53
N SER A 156 5.40 7.36 -6.61
CA SER A 156 5.10 6.53 -5.43
C SER A 156 4.50 5.17 -5.83
N ILE A 157 3.58 5.17 -6.80
CA ILE A 157 2.98 3.93 -7.32
C ILE A 157 4.04 3.09 -8.03
N LEU A 158 4.85 3.70 -8.90
CA LEU A 158 5.90 2.97 -9.64
C LEU A 158 6.96 2.37 -8.71
N LYS A 159 7.37 3.08 -7.66
CA LYS A 159 8.28 2.54 -6.64
C LYS A 159 7.66 1.35 -5.90
N ALA A 160 6.37 1.43 -5.53
CA ALA A 160 5.68 0.32 -4.89
C ALA A 160 5.59 -0.90 -5.83
N ILE A 161 5.21 -0.70 -7.09
CA ILE A 161 5.17 -1.76 -8.11
C ILE A 161 6.55 -2.39 -8.26
N GLY A 162 7.61 -1.58 -8.41
CA GLY A 162 8.98 -2.07 -8.54
C GLY A 162 9.39 -2.96 -7.38
N LYS A 163 9.14 -2.54 -6.13
CA LYS A 163 9.44 -3.34 -4.93
C LYS A 163 8.63 -4.65 -4.89
N CYS A 164 7.34 -4.60 -5.24
CA CYS A 164 6.51 -5.79 -5.30
C CYS A 164 6.99 -6.79 -6.38
N ILE A 165 7.41 -6.30 -7.55
CA ILE A 165 7.97 -7.14 -8.62
C ILE A 165 9.30 -7.75 -8.17
N ASP A 166 10.19 -6.97 -7.57
CA ASP A 166 11.47 -7.45 -7.04
C ASP A 166 11.27 -8.61 -6.07
N ILE A 167 10.31 -8.50 -5.15
CA ILE A 167 9.93 -9.59 -4.24
C ILE A 167 9.44 -10.81 -5.04
N ARG A 168 8.57 -10.63 -6.05
CA ARG A 168 8.00 -11.73 -6.84
C ARG A 168 9.03 -12.53 -7.61
N VAL A 169 10.06 -11.88 -8.12
CA VAL A 169 11.09 -12.51 -8.96
C VAL A 169 12.30 -12.99 -8.17
N SER A 170 12.37 -12.70 -6.88
CA SER A 170 13.51 -13.07 -6.03
C SER A 170 13.59 -14.55 -5.74
N ASN A 171 12.46 -15.24 -5.58
CA ASN A 171 12.43 -16.68 -5.28
C ASN A 171 11.03 -17.27 -5.51
N LEU A 172 10.95 -18.57 -5.81
CA LEU A 172 9.69 -19.30 -5.96
C LEU A 172 8.83 -19.29 -4.68
N GLU A 173 9.44 -19.19 -3.49
CA GLU A 173 8.69 -19.08 -2.22
C GLU A 173 7.80 -17.84 -2.18
N SER A 174 8.17 -16.75 -2.89
CA SER A 174 7.36 -15.53 -2.95
C SER A 174 6.05 -15.71 -3.70
N THR A 175 5.93 -16.73 -4.56
CA THR A 175 4.77 -16.93 -5.45
C THR A 175 3.47 -17.17 -4.71
N LYS A 176 3.54 -17.73 -3.50
CA LYS A 176 2.38 -18.04 -2.65
C LYS A 176 2.00 -16.91 -1.68
N ILE A 177 2.85 -15.91 -1.55
CA ILE A 177 2.65 -14.84 -0.56
C ILE A 177 1.82 -13.71 -1.20
N PRO A 178 0.65 -13.34 -0.66
CA PRO A 178 -0.08 -12.17 -1.13
C PRO A 178 0.71 -10.88 -0.83
N ILE A 179 0.66 -9.93 -1.80
CA ILE A 179 1.24 -8.60 -1.65
C ILE A 179 0.17 -7.56 -1.94
N VAL A 180 -0.01 -6.59 -1.06
CA VAL A 180 -0.90 -5.44 -1.27
C VAL A 180 -0.14 -4.14 -1.11
N VAL A 181 -0.58 -3.11 -1.81
CA VAL A 181 -0.09 -1.74 -1.63
C VAL A 181 -1.19 -0.94 -0.96
N VAL A 182 -0.87 -0.34 0.18
CA VAL A 182 -1.83 0.42 1.00
C VAL A 182 -1.58 1.91 0.84
N GLY A 183 -2.64 2.67 0.63
CA GLY A 183 -2.63 4.12 0.52
C GLY A 183 -3.83 4.77 1.19
N ASN A 184 -3.95 6.10 1.08
CA ASN A 184 -5.04 6.87 1.67
C ASN A 184 -5.59 7.94 0.72
N ALA A 185 -5.34 7.81 -0.56
CA ALA A 185 -5.88 8.68 -1.60
C ALA A 185 -6.38 7.86 -2.79
N PRO A 186 -7.25 8.40 -3.66
CA PRO A 186 -7.73 7.70 -4.83
C PRO A 186 -6.61 7.38 -5.81
N LEU A 187 -6.74 6.26 -6.51
CA LEU A 187 -5.82 5.89 -7.57
C LEU A 187 -5.99 6.85 -8.77
N SER A 188 -4.88 7.36 -9.30
CA SER A 188 -4.92 8.20 -10.49
C SER A 188 -5.50 7.43 -11.70
N ASN A 189 -6.24 8.13 -12.58
CA ASN A 189 -6.91 7.49 -13.72
C ASN A 189 -5.95 6.73 -14.63
N GLY A 190 -4.74 7.23 -14.85
CA GLY A 190 -3.71 6.57 -15.67
C GLY A 190 -3.21 5.23 -15.13
N PHE A 191 -3.45 4.93 -13.85
CA PHE A 191 -3.07 3.65 -13.23
C PHE A 191 -4.22 2.67 -13.05
N SER A 192 -5.48 3.04 -13.32
CA SER A 192 -6.63 2.16 -13.11
C SER A 192 -6.51 0.82 -13.84
N LYS A 193 -6.25 0.85 -15.17
CA LYS A 193 -6.05 -0.36 -15.96
C LYS A 193 -4.82 -1.14 -15.53
N LYS A 194 -3.73 -0.44 -15.18
CA LYS A 194 -2.49 -1.07 -14.73
C LYS A 194 -2.69 -1.82 -13.41
N ALA A 195 -3.43 -1.25 -12.47
CA ALA A 195 -3.77 -1.92 -11.21
C ALA A 195 -4.56 -3.21 -11.45
N ASP A 196 -5.53 -3.18 -12.36
CA ASP A 196 -6.30 -4.37 -12.75
C ASP A 196 -5.42 -5.44 -13.39
N TYR A 197 -4.52 -5.06 -14.30
CA TYR A 197 -3.57 -6.01 -14.91
C TYR A 197 -2.59 -6.60 -13.90
N LEU A 198 -2.05 -5.80 -12.98
CA LEU A 198 -1.15 -6.28 -11.93
C LEU A 198 -1.83 -7.31 -11.02
N LYS A 199 -3.11 -7.08 -10.71
CA LYS A 199 -3.92 -8.04 -9.95
C LYS A 199 -4.21 -9.30 -10.75
N SER A 200 -4.65 -9.17 -12.00
CA SER A 200 -4.96 -10.31 -12.88
C SER A 200 -3.73 -11.17 -13.15
N ALA A 201 -2.55 -10.54 -13.26
CA ALA A 201 -1.28 -11.25 -13.40
C ALA A 201 -0.76 -11.85 -12.07
N GLY A 202 -1.45 -11.66 -10.94
CA GLY A 202 -1.04 -12.17 -9.64
C GLY A 202 0.15 -11.46 -8.99
N LEU A 203 0.67 -10.40 -9.62
CA LEU A 203 1.82 -9.65 -9.12
C LEU A 203 1.52 -8.93 -7.81
N ILE A 204 0.39 -8.23 -7.76
CA ILE A 204 -0.09 -7.46 -6.60
C ILE A 204 -1.58 -7.79 -6.43
N GLN A 205 -2.01 -8.16 -5.21
CA GLN A 205 -3.40 -8.53 -4.96
C GLN A 205 -4.34 -7.33 -4.85
N GLY A 206 -3.80 -6.13 -4.70
CA GLY A 206 -4.59 -4.91 -4.79
C GLY A 206 -3.85 -3.66 -4.32
N PHE A 207 -4.34 -2.52 -4.80
CA PHE A 207 -4.06 -1.20 -4.27
C PHE A 207 -5.23 -0.79 -3.37
N TRP A 208 -5.00 -0.73 -2.07
CA TRP A 208 -6.02 -0.56 -1.04
C TRP A 208 -5.97 0.84 -0.45
N SER A 209 -7.02 1.64 -0.64
CA SER A 209 -7.14 2.95 -0.01
C SER A 209 -7.91 2.84 1.30
N LEU A 210 -7.27 3.23 2.40
CA LEU A 210 -7.81 3.18 3.75
C LEU A 210 -8.50 4.49 4.16
N ASN A 211 -8.82 5.36 3.22
CA ASN A 211 -9.49 6.63 3.47
C ASN A 211 -10.86 6.65 2.76
N PRO A 212 -11.96 6.50 3.51
CA PRO A 212 -13.32 6.52 2.94
C PRO A 212 -13.67 7.83 2.25
N PHE A 213 -13.23 8.95 2.82
CA PHE A 213 -13.66 10.30 2.44
C PHE A 213 -12.46 11.22 2.19
N PRO A 214 -11.67 11.01 1.12
CA PRO A 214 -10.47 11.80 0.84
C PRO A 214 -10.78 13.21 0.29
N LEU A 215 -12.06 13.53 0.06
CA LEU A 215 -12.55 14.81 -0.42
C LEU A 215 -13.44 15.47 0.62
N ASN A 216 -13.48 16.81 0.59
CA ASN A 216 -14.43 17.58 1.40
C ASN A 216 -15.83 17.51 0.81
N HIS A 217 -15.94 17.44 -0.53
CA HIS A 217 -17.21 17.33 -1.24
C HIS A 217 -17.10 16.33 -2.39
N GLY A 218 -18.16 15.54 -2.57
CA GLY A 218 -18.25 14.51 -3.61
C GLY A 218 -17.55 13.20 -3.26
N ASN A 219 -17.64 12.25 -4.18
CA ASN A 219 -17.13 10.90 -4.01
C ASN A 219 -15.93 10.64 -4.93
N THR A 220 -15.07 9.72 -4.50
CA THR A 220 -14.04 9.13 -5.34
C THR A 220 -14.44 7.72 -5.75
N ARG A 221 -13.77 7.20 -6.77
CA ARG A 221 -14.00 5.82 -7.22
C ARG A 221 -13.79 4.85 -6.06
N LYS A 222 -14.71 3.90 -5.90
CA LYS A 222 -14.60 2.84 -4.90
C LYS A 222 -13.70 1.70 -5.37
N THR A 223 -13.86 1.26 -6.61
CA THR A 223 -13.08 0.14 -7.17
C THR A 223 -12.82 0.33 -8.66
N THR A 224 -11.79 -0.32 -9.19
CA THR A 224 -11.58 -0.52 -10.63
C THR A 224 -12.38 -1.74 -11.11
N PRO A 225 -12.62 -1.89 -12.44
CA PRO A 225 -13.47 -2.98 -12.98
C PRO A 225 -13.09 -4.38 -12.51
N ASN A 226 -11.79 -4.70 -12.43
CA ASN A 226 -11.31 -6.02 -11.98
C ASN A 226 -10.82 -5.99 -10.51
N GLY A 227 -11.15 -4.91 -9.77
CA GLY A 227 -10.81 -4.80 -8.36
C GLY A 227 -9.31 -4.66 -8.05
N GLY A 228 -8.51 -4.21 -9.01
CA GLY A 228 -7.08 -3.93 -8.79
C GLY A 228 -6.85 -2.77 -7.82
N TYR A 229 -7.80 -1.85 -7.73
CA TYR A 229 -7.88 -0.82 -6.70
C TYR A 229 -9.18 -0.97 -5.92
N TYR A 230 -9.12 -0.75 -4.62
CA TYR A 230 -10.27 -0.76 -3.73
C TYR A 230 -10.14 0.30 -2.64
N ARG A 231 -11.18 1.14 -2.45
CA ARG A 231 -11.32 2.06 -1.32
C ARG A 231 -12.24 1.42 -0.29
N PHE A 232 -11.76 1.25 0.91
CA PHE A 232 -12.55 0.76 2.02
C PHE A 232 -13.35 1.89 2.64
N ASP A 233 -14.62 1.62 2.92
CA ASP A 233 -15.53 2.56 3.55
C ASP A 233 -15.69 2.27 5.06
N SER A 234 -15.30 1.07 5.52
CA SER A 234 -15.28 0.69 6.93
C SER A 234 -14.15 -0.28 7.29
N ALA A 235 -13.84 -0.37 8.56
CA ALA A 235 -12.89 -1.34 9.10
C ALA A 235 -13.37 -2.78 8.94
N ASP A 236 -14.68 -3.02 9.01
CA ASP A 236 -15.27 -4.34 8.81
C ASP A 236 -15.11 -4.82 7.36
N GLU A 237 -15.28 -3.91 6.39
CA GLU A 237 -15.05 -4.21 4.98
C GLU A 237 -13.57 -4.59 4.74
N LEU A 238 -12.63 -3.89 5.34
CA LEU A 238 -11.20 -4.21 5.29
C LEU A 238 -10.93 -5.58 5.93
N LYS A 239 -11.52 -5.88 7.07
CA LYS A 239 -11.40 -7.17 7.77
C LYS A 239 -11.89 -8.33 6.91
N ILE A 240 -13.01 -8.17 6.22
CA ILE A 240 -13.53 -9.19 5.31
C ILE A 240 -12.53 -9.47 4.18
N HIS A 241 -11.96 -8.43 3.57
CA HIS A 241 -10.97 -8.56 2.50
C HIS A 241 -9.66 -9.20 2.98
N LEU A 242 -9.18 -8.86 4.18
CA LEU A 242 -8.03 -9.51 4.80
C LEU A 242 -8.28 -11.01 4.99
N ASN A 243 -9.42 -11.39 5.57
CA ASN A 243 -9.76 -12.79 5.79
C ASN A 243 -9.90 -13.57 4.48
N GLN A 244 -10.51 -12.97 3.45
CA GLN A 244 -10.58 -13.57 2.12
C GLN A 244 -9.18 -13.82 1.54
N LEU A 245 -8.24 -12.90 1.77
CA LEU A 245 -6.88 -13.01 1.26
C LEU A 245 -6.09 -14.09 1.99
N PHE A 246 -6.24 -14.22 3.31
CA PHE A 246 -5.58 -15.27 4.11
C PHE A 246 -6.03 -16.68 3.74
N ASN A 247 -7.28 -16.84 3.31
CA ASN A 247 -7.88 -18.12 2.96
C ASN A 247 -7.74 -18.47 1.46
N ARG A 248 -7.09 -17.61 0.66
CA ARG A 248 -6.85 -17.88 -0.76
C ARG A 248 -5.59 -18.71 -0.96
N ASP A 249 -5.72 -19.79 -1.70
CA ASP A 249 -4.56 -20.48 -2.28
C ASP A 249 -4.11 -19.69 -3.51
N LEU A 250 -3.04 -18.92 -3.35
CA LEU A 250 -2.49 -18.06 -4.38
C LEU A 250 -1.21 -18.69 -4.94
N ASN A 251 -1.05 -18.62 -6.25
CA ASN A 251 0.15 -19.06 -6.93
C ASN A 251 0.46 -18.10 -8.08
N PHE A 252 1.49 -17.29 -7.91
CA PHE A 252 2.01 -16.48 -8.99
C PHE A 252 2.91 -17.35 -9.87
N PHE A 253 2.70 -17.29 -11.17
CA PHE A 253 3.65 -17.82 -12.14
C PHE A 253 3.86 -16.79 -13.26
N SER A 254 5.06 -16.69 -13.76
CA SER A 254 5.36 -15.88 -14.91
C SER A 254 5.91 -16.79 -16.02
N GLY A 255 5.37 -16.65 -17.22
CA GLY A 255 5.86 -17.34 -18.39
C GLY A 255 5.27 -16.69 -19.62
N MET A 256 6.11 -16.40 -20.60
CA MET A 256 5.68 -15.95 -21.91
C MET A 256 5.83 -17.14 -22.87
N GLU A 257 4.73 -17.88 -23.02
CA GLU A 257 4.70 -19.07 -23.85
C GLU A 257 3.93 -18.82 -25.15
N SER A 258 4.34 -19.45 -26.24
CA SER A 258 3.55 -19.45 -27.48
C SER A 258 2.23 -20.20 -27.27
N PRO A 259 1.12 -19.83 -27.96
CA PRO A 259 -0.14 -20.59 -27.88
C PRO A 259 0.02 -22.07 -28.10
N ARG A 260 0.93 -22.47 -29.04
CA ARG A 260 1.21 -23.87 -29.33
C ARG A 260 1.86 -24.57 -28.13
N ASN A 261 2.81 -23.93 -27.47
CA ASN A 261 3.51 -24.50 -26.32
C ASN A 261 2.58 -24.59 -25.12
N LEU A 262 1.82 -23.51 -24.86
CA LEU A 262 0.80 -23.48 -23.81
C LEU A 262 -0.23 -24.61 -23.98
N GLY A 263 -0.70 -24.86 -25.23
CA GLY A 263 -1.61 -25.97 -25.52
C GLY A 263 -1.02 -27.34 -25.15
N LYS A 264 0.26 -27.58 -25.44
CA LYS A 264 0.95 -28.82 -25.04
C LYS A 264 1.02 -28.98 -23.52
N LEU A 265 1.34 -27.89 -22.78
CA LEU A 265 1.38 -27.91 -21.31
C LEU A 265 0.01 -28.22 -20.71
N ILE A 266 -1.05 -27.66 -21.31
CA ILE A 266 -2.45 -27.93 -20.90
C ILE A 266 -2.80 -29.39 -21.13
N GLU A 267 -2.46 -29.97 -22.29
CA GLU A 267 -2.69 -31.40 -22.58
C GLU A 267 -2.03 -32.30 -21.55
N ILE A 268 -0.74 -32.06 -21.27
CA ILE A 268 0.03 -32.83 -20.28
C ILE A 268 -0.61 -32.69 -18.87
N ALA A 269 -1.02 -31.49 -18.50
CA ALA A 269 -1.65 -31.25 -17.20
C ALA A 269 -3.03 -31.94 -17.10
N ASN A 270 -3.78 -32.00 -18.22
CA ASN A 270 -5.10 -32.62 -18.24
C ASN A 270 -5.06 -34.15 -18.05
N MET A 271 -3.91 -34.82 -18.17
CA MET A 271 -3.76 -36.23 -17.87
C MET A 271 -3.88 -36.55 -16.36
N GLN A 272 -3.89 -35.56 -15.49
CA GLN A 272 -4.09 -35.76 -14.06
C GLN A 272 -5.57 -36.00 -13.72
N GLU A 273 -5.82 -36.75 -12.63
CA GLU A 273 -7.14 -37.23 -12.25
C GLU A 273 -8.07 -36.12 -11.72
N THR A 274 -7.55 -35.21 -10.87
CA THR A 274 -8.35 -34.17 -10.21
C THR A 274 -8.00 -32.78 -10.72
N TYR A 275 -8.94 -31.83 -10.61
CA TYR A 275 -8.70 -30.45 -11.01
C TYR A 275 -7.51 -29.83 -10.28
N GLU A 276 -7.34 -30.15 -9.00
CA GLU A 276 -6.22 -29.67 -8.19
C GLU A 276 -4.89 -30.22 -8.71
N LYS A 277 -4.79 -31.54 -8.96
CA LYS A 277 -3.59 -32.18 -9.55
C LYS A 277 -3.29 -31.61 -10.94
N LYS A 278 -4.31 -31.37 -11.78
CA LYS A 278 -4.15 -30.71 -13.09
C LYS A 278 -3.57 -29.32 -12.94
N GLY A 279 -4.12 -28.50 -12.04
CA GLY A 279 -3.62 -27.16 -11.77
C GLY A 279 -2.17 -27.15 -11.26
N LEU A 280 -1.83 -28.00 -10.30
CA LEU A 280 -0.46 -28.14 -9.78
C LEU A 280 0.52 -28.60 -10.88
N LYS A 281 0.14 -29.59 -11.70
CA LYS A 281 0.97 -30.06 -12.81
C LYS A 281 1.21 -28.95 -13.84
N PHE A 282 0.17 -28.19 -14.19
CA PHE A 282 0.27 -27.07 -15.12
C PHE A 282 1.22 -25.98 -14.60
N ILE A 283 1.08 -25.58 -13.34
CA ILE A 283 1.95 -24.60 -12.69
C ILE A 283 3.41 -25.07 -12.69
N ASN A 284 3.65 -26.35 -12.36
CA ASN A 284 4.99 -26.92 -12.34
C ASN A 284 5.63 -26.93 -13.74
N LEU A 285 4.86 -27.30 -14.76
CA LEU A 285 5.34 -27.27 -16.16
C LEU A 285 5.69 -25.85 -16.61
N LEU A 286 4.90 -24.85 -16.22
CA LEU A 286 5.19 -23.44 -16.51
C LEU A 286 6.45 -22.92 -15.80
N LYS A 287 6.76 -23.45 -14.61
CA LYS A 287 7.97 -23.09 -13.86
C LYS A 287 9.23 -23.82 -14.34
N GLY A 288 9.12 -24.72 -15.29
CA GLY A 288 10.24 -25.52 -15.79
C GLY A 288 10.68 -26.62 -14.83
N ALA A 289 9.78 -27.08 -13.96
CA ALA A 289 10.02 -28.14 -12.97
C ALA A 289 9.42 -29.50 -13.39
#